data_7b970e0cf7b2aa869e6160080c1c7c0a
#
_entry.id   7b970e0cf7b2aa869e6160080c1c7c0a
#
_cell.length_a   1.000
_cell.length_b   1.000
_cell.length_c   1.000
_cell.angle_alpha   90.00
_cell.angle_beta   90.00
_cell.angle_gamma   90.00
#
_symmetry.space_group_name_H-M   'P 1'
#
loop_
_entity.id
_entity.type
_entity.pdbx_description
1 polymer ?
#
loop_
_entity_poly.entity_id
_entity_poly.type
_entity_poly.pdbx_seq_one_letter_code
_entity_poly.pdbx_strand_id
1 'polypeptide(L)'
;MVKLGVLAPLMPGLADSGGFIREYAALLEDCGVESIWGVEHVVIAENHEPRYPYSESGDMGTAFRQLALPDALEFLSFVAGASTRLNLGTAVMLAPLHSPAVLAKRVATLDSLSGGRMMLGLGIGWQQEEYAAVGAPFRARGARLEECMLAMRALWADSPATFHGEHWSFDRVYSNPKPARGAVPILLGGNSAPVIDRVGRIGDGWLPFTIGPDEIAHSATRIREIAATNGRDPEAVEITAWPGSHDQPSERDVDYVRRFVAAGASRLLFWPTMTSPDDLPLVRGQLERYQEQVLDKL
;
A
#
# COMPACT_ATOMS: atom_id res chain seq x y z
N MET A 1 17.02 6.94 -9.94
CA MET A 1 15.81 7.04 -10.80
C MET A 1 14.63 6.70 -9.93
N VAL A 2 13.55 7.50 -9.95
CA VAL A 2 12.31 7.24 -9.20
C VAL A 2 11.60 6.03 -9.78
N LYS A 3 10.99 5.21 -8.92
CA LYS A 3 10.26 4.01 -9.31
C LYS A 3 8.81 4.36 -9.68
N LEU A 4 8.22 3.67 -10.65
CA LEU A 4 6.81 3.81 -11.01
C LEU A 4 6.00 2.62 -10.49
N GLY A 5 5.03 2.88 -9.62
CA GLY A 5 4.02 1.93 -9.20
C GLY A 5 2.65 2.27 -9.80
N VAL A 6 1.81 1.27 -9.97
CA VAL A 6 0.46 1.43 -10.52
C VAL A 6 -0.57 0.88 -9.55
N LEU A 7 -1.67 1.62 -9.33
CA LEU A 7 -2.80 1.13 -8.55
C LEU A 7 -3.59 0.07 -9.34
N ALA A 8 -4.14 -0.90 -8.62
CA ALA A 8 -4.98 -1.95 -9.21
C ALA A 8 -6.16 -1.38 -10.00
N PRO A 9 -6.62 -2.05 -11.05
CA PRO A 9 -7.78 -1.63 -11.85
C PRO A 9 -9.08 -2.00 -11.12
N LEU A 10 -9.64 -1.08 -10.34
CA LEU A 10 -10.74 -1.36 -9.42
C LEU A 10 -12.14 -1.39 -10.05
N MET A 11 -12.27 -1.31 -11.37
CA MET A 11 -13.57 -1.35 -12.04
C MET A 11 -14.10 -2.79 -12.13
N PRO A 12 -15.42 -3.02 -12.01
CA PRO A 12 -16.04 -4.31 -12.25
C PRO A 12 -15.69 -4.87 -13.65
N GLY A 13 -15.41 -6.16 -13.73
CA GLY A 13 -14.95 -6.80 -14.96
C GLY A 13 -13.45 -6.66 -15.25
N LEU A 14 -12.72 -5.88 -14.45
CA LEU A 14 -11.28 -5.72 -14.52
C LEU A 14 -10.58 -6.43 -13.36
N ALA A 15 -10.71 -5.90 -12.14
CA ALA A 15 -10.05 -6.45 -10.95
C ALA A 15 -10.50 -7.89 -10.61
N ASP A 16 -11.68 -8.30 -11.02
CA ASP A 16 -12.29 -9.62 -10.83
C ASP A 16 -12.19 -10.54 -12.08
N SER A 17 -11.48 -10.10 -13.13
CA SER A 17 -11.26 -10.88 -14.36
C SER A 17 -9.83 -11.41 -14.43
N GLY A 18 -9.65 -12.72 -14.20
CA GLY A 18 -8.33 -13.34 -14.26
C GLY A 18 -7.68 -13.30 -15.66
N GLY A 19 -8.49 -13.27 -16.74
CA GLY A 19 -7.99 -13.07 -18.11
C GLY A 19 -7.36 -11.70 -18.26
N PHE A 20 -8.12 -10.67 -17.93
CA PHE A 20 -7.68 -9.29 -17.98
C PHE A 20 -6.43 -9.04 -17.10
N ILE A 21 -6.41 -9.55 -15.86
CA ILE A 21 -5.26 -9.35 -14.96
C ILE A 21 -3.96 -9.90 -15.53
N ARG A 22 -4.00 -11.05 -16.25
CA ARG A 22 -2.78 -11.57 -16.90
C ARG A 22 -2.26 -10.64 -18.00
N GLU A 23 -3.15 -10.15 -18.86
CA GLU A 23 -2.79 -9.22 -19.93
C GLU A 23 -2.31 -7.89 -19.38
N TYR A 24 -2.98 -7.38 -18.33
CA TYR A 24 -2.60 -6.16 -17.64
C TYR A 24 -1.23 -6.27 -16.97
N ALA A 25 -0.96 -7.37 -16.25
CA ALA A 25 0.34 -7.59 -15.62
C ALA A 25 1.48 -7.66 -16.67
N ALA A 26 1.25 -8.34 -17.79
CA ALA A 26 2.21 -8.37 -18.89
C ALA A 26 2.46 -6.97 -19.48
N LEU A 27 1.39 -6.19 -19.71
CA LEU A 27 1.48 -4.82 -20.19
C LEU A 27 2.29 -3.93 -19.23
N LEU A 28 2.05 -4.04 -17.92
CA LEU A 28 2.79 -3.26 -16.91
C LEU A 28 4.29 -3.62 -16.93
N GLU A 29 4.64 -4.91 -17.04
CA GLU A 29 6.03 -5.35 -17.17
C GLU A 29 6.69 -4.82 -18.46
N ASP A 30 5.97 -4.84 -19.60
CA ASP A 30 6.45 -4.32 -20.88
C ASP A 30 6.71 -2.80 -20.81
N CYS A 31 5.86 -2.05 -20.11
CA CYS A 31 6.01 -0.61 -19.91
C CYS A 31 7.03 -0.24 -18.82
N GLY A 32 7.73 -1.21 -18.22
CA GLY A 32 8.74 -0.95 -17.20
C GLY A 32 8.21 -0.50 -15.84
N VAL A 33 6.92 -0.75 -15.56
CA VAL A 33 6.32 -0.49 -14.24
C VAL A 33 7.01 -1.37 -13.19
N GLU A 34 7.38 -0.76 -12.07
CA GLU A 34 8.12 -1.47 -11.00
C GLU A 34 7.19 -2.27 -10.08
N SER A 35 5.97 -1.77 -9.83
CA SER A 35 5.07 -2.39 -8.86
C SER A 35 3.59 -2.16 -9.16
N ILE A 36 2.75 -3.10 -8.70
CA ILE A 36 1.28 -2.98 -8.69
C ILE A 36 0.76 -2.96 -7.25
N TRP A 37 -0.26 -2.15 -6.98
CA TRP A 37 -0.74 -1.88 -5.62
C TRP A 37 -2.23 -2.17 -5.48
N GLY A 38 -2.55 -3.16 -4.65
CA GLY A 38 -3.92 -3.50 -4.27
C GLY A 38 -4.40 -2.64 -3.10
N VAL A 39 -5.71 -2.42 -3.02
CA VAL A 39 -6.36 -1.71 -1.90
C VAL A 39 -7.29 -2.66 -1.18
N GLU A 40 -7.59 -2.38 0.10
CA GLU A 40 -8.48 -3.21 0.89
C GLU A 40 -9.68 -2.42 1.43
N HIS A 41 -10.86 -2.97 1.22
CA HIS A 41 -12.02 -2.89 2.07
C HIS A 41 -12.63 -4.29 2.16
N VAL A 42 -12.82 -4.81 3.36
CA VAL A 42 -13.47 -6.11 3.58
C VAL A 42 -14.94 -6.01 3.22
N VAL A 43 -15.57 -4.91 3.65
CA VAL A 43 -16.93 -4.50 3.28
C VAL A 43 -17.01 -2.98 3.24
N ILE A 44 -17.91 -2.45 2.43
CA ILE A 44 -18.26 -1.02 2.43
C ILE A 44 -19.71 -0.89 2.86
N ALA A 45 -19.96 -0.18 3.96
CA ALA A 45 -21.32 0.06 4.44
C ALA A 45 -22.06 1.05 3.52
N GLU A 46 -23.32 0.78 3.24
CA GLU A 46 -24.17 1.69 2.48
C GLU A 46 -24.35 3.04 3.22
N ASN A 47 -24.58 2.96 4.52
CA ASN A 47 -24.68 4.11 5.40
C ASN A 47 -23.54 4.03 6.41
N HIS A 48 -22.69 5.03 6.44
CA HIS A 48 -21.59 5.13 7.37
C HIS A 48 -21.52 6.54 7.98
N GLU A 49 -20.94 6.64 9.16
CA GLU A 49 -20.61 7.93 9.75
C GLU A 49 -19.65 8.70 8.82
N PRO A 50 -19.84 10.03 8.63
CA PRO A 50 -19.05 10.84 7.73
C PRO A 50 -17.64 11.09 8.30
N ARG A 51 -16.78 10.08 8.23
CA ARG A 51 -15.42 10.07 8.80
C ARG A 51 -14.33 9.82 7.77
N TYR A 52 -14.67 9.77 6.49
CA TYR A 52 -13.67 9.58 5.44
C TYR A 52 -12.69 10.74 5.43
N PRO A 53 -11.39 10.49 5.69
CA PRO A 53 -10.45 11.56 6.01
C PRO A 53 -9.98 12.36 4.78
N TYR A 54 -10.36 11.95 3.57
CA TYR A 54 -9.88 12.53 2.32
C TYR A 54 -10.97 13.25 1.53
N SER A 55 -12.12 13.53 2.14
CA SER A 55 -13.15 14.40 1.59
C SER A 55 -13.66 15.40 2.64
N GLU A 56 -14.04 16.60 2.21
CA GLU A 56 -14.59 17.63 3.10
C GLU A 56 -15.93 17.21 3.73
N SER A 57 -16.71 16.42 2.99
CA SER A 57 -18.00 15.90 3.50
C SER A 57 -17.84 14.74 4.48
N GLY A 58 -16.67 14.13 4.56
CA GLY A 58 -16.46 12.87 5.30
C GLY A 58 -17.10 11.65 4.63
N ASP A 59 -17.67 11.80 3.43
CA ASP A 59 -18.23 10.70 2.64
C ASP A 59 -17.22 10.25 1.57
N MET A 60 -17.11 8.97 1.39
CA MET A 60 -16.26 8.33 0.36
C MET A 60 -16.87 8.43 -1.05
N GLY A 61 -18.18 8.74 -1.16
CA GLY A 61 -18.93 8.82 -2.41
C GLY A 61 -19.54 7.50 -2.86
N THR A 62 -20.67 7.59 -3.55
CA THR A 62 -21.45 6.42 -4.00
C THR A 62 -20.71 5.59 -5.05
N ALA A 63 -19.90 6.21 -5.90
CA ALA A 63 -19.13 5.51 -6.94
C ALA A 63 -18.16 4.48 -6.34
N PHE A 64 -17.60 4.74 -5.17
CA PHE A 64 -16.66 3.84 -4.53
C PHE A 64 -17.30 2.52 -4.10
N ARG A 65 -18.60 2.52 -3.78
CA ARG A 65 -19.37 1.30 -3.41
C ARG A 65 -19.56 0.34 -4.57
N GLN A 66 -19.35 0.80 -5.80
CA GLN A 66 -19.51 0.00 -7.03
C GLN A 66 -18.19 -0.55 -7.55
N LEU A 67 -17.06 -0.21 -6.92
CA LEU A 67 -15.77 -0.73 -7.33
C LEU A 67 -15.67 -2.23 -7.04
N ALA A 68 -14.99 -2.95 -7.92
CA ALA A 68 -14.55 -4.31 -7.65
C ALA A 68 -13.29 -4.24 -6.79
N LEU A 69 -13.46 -4.48 -5.49
CA LEU A 69 -12.38 -4.49 -4.50
C LEU A 69 -12.12 -5.94 -4.06
N PRO A 70 -11.37 -6.74 -4.83
CA PRO A 70 -10.98 -8.08 -4.39
C PRO A 70 -10.09 -8.00 -3.16
N ASP A 71 -10.05 -9.07 -2.35
CA ASP A 71 -9.05 -9.18 -1.29
C ASP A 71 -7.66 -8.87 -1.85
N ALA A 72 -6.96 -7.93 -1.23
CA ALA A 72 -5.71 -7.40 -1.76
C ALA A 72 -4.62 -8.47 -1.88
N LEU A 73 -4.51 -9.41 -0.92
CA LEU A 73 -3.50 -10.47 -0.97
C LEU A 73 -3.87 -11.55 -1.98
N GLU A 74 -5.15 -11.90 -2.15
CA GLU A 74 -5.59 -12.86 -3.16
C GLU A 74 -5.38 -12.29 -4.58
N PHE A 75 -5.73 -11.01 -4.78
CA PHE A 75 -5.44 -10.31 -6.03
C PHE A 75 -3.94 -10.28 -6.34
N LEU A 76 -3.11 -9.87 -5.38
CA LEU A 76 -1.66 -9.83 -5.56
C LEU A 76 -1.03 -11.22 -5.73
N SER A 77 -1.61 -12.27 -5.12
CA SER A 77 -1.17 -13.65 -5.35
C SER A 77 -1.43 -14.09 -6.80
N PHE A 78 -2.58 -13.69 -7.36
CA PHE A 78 -2.87 -13.94 -8.77
C PHE A 78 -1.90 -13.19 -9.69
N VAL A 79 -1.63 -11.91 -9.41
CA VAL A 79 -0.63 -11.10 -10.13
C VAL A 79 0.76 -11.71 -10.02
N ALA A 80 1.14 -12.22 -8.84
CA ALA A 80 2.43 -12.88 -8.64
C ALA A 80 2.63 -14.08 -9.56
N GLY A 81 1.57 -14.86 -9.80
CA GLY A 81 1.58 -15.98 -10.73
C GLY A 81 1.52 -15.56 -12.21
N ALA A 82 1.07 -14.35 -12.50
CA ALA A 82 0.96 -13.78 -13.84
C ALA A 82 2.14 -12.89 -14.25
N SER A 83 3.06 -12.58 -13.33
CA SER A 83 4.21 -11.69 -13.54
C SER A 83 5.49 -12.26 -12.97
N THR A 84 6.63 -11.78 -13.45
CA THR A 84 7.95 -12.24 -13.01
C THR A 84 8.77 -11.14 -12.33
N ARG A 85 8.48 -9.87 -12.61
CA ARG A 85 9.27 -8.71 -12.16
C ARG A 85 8.48 -7.74 -11.29
N LEU A 86 7.15 -7.62 -11.48
CA LEU A 86 6.33 -6.67 -10.72
C LEU A 86 6.47 -6.92 -9.22
N ASN A 87 6.86 -5.90 -8.48
CA ASN A 87 6.69 -5.90 -7.04
C ASN A 87 5.20 -5.73 -6.68
N LEU A 88 4.82 -6.25 -5.53
CA LEU A 88 3.44 -6.45 -5.10
C LEU A 88 3.20 -5.61 -3.85
N GLY A 89 2.46 -4.52 -3.98
CA GLY A 89 2.21 -3.60 -2.87
C GLY A 89 0.75 -3.62 -2.39
N THR A 90 0.52 -3.28 -1.13
CA THR A 90 -0.82 -2.93 -0.65
C THR A 90 -0.88 -1.44 -0.27
N ALA A 91 -1.95 -0.74 -0.68
CA ALA A 91 -2.12 0.69 -0.42
C ALA A 91 -3.57 1.03 -0.02
N VAL A 92 -3.98 0.60 1.16
CA VAL A 92 -3.29 -0.15 2.22
C VAL A 92 -4.14 -1.32 2.69
N MET A 93 -3.54 -2.32 3.35
CA MET A 93 -4.30 -3.29 4.15
C MET A 93 -4.64 -2.71 5.52
N LEU A 94 -5.83 -3.05 6.01
CA LEU A 94 -6.34 -2.56 7.29
C LEU A 94 -5.94 -3.52 8.43
N ALA A 95 -4.68 -3.46 8.84
CA ALA A 95 -4.09 -4.41 9.79
C ALA A 95 -4.94 -4.72 11.03
N PRO A 96 -5.65 -3.75 11.67
CA PRO A 96 -6.45 -4.04 12.85
C PRO A 96 -7.70 -4.90 12.60
N LEU A 97 -8.08 -5.13 11.34
CA LEU A 97 -9.17 -6.04 10.96
C LEU A 97 -8.73 -7.51 10.94
N HIS A 98 -7.41 -7.76 10.98
CA HIS A 98 -6.82 -9.08 10.83
C HIS A 98 -6.18 -9.60 12.12
N SER A 99 -6.14 -10.93 12.26
CA SER A 99 -5.23 -11.57 13.21
C SER A 99 -3.79 -11.48 12.70
N PRO A 100 -2.83 -10.98 13.49
CA PRO A 100 -1.43 -10.86 13.07
C PRO A 100 -0.81 -12.20 12.66
N ALA A 101 -1.20 -13.31 13.31
CA ALA A 101 -0.68 -14.63 12.94
C ALA A 101 -1.17 -15.09 11.56
N VAL A 102 -2.44 -14.84 11.24
CA VAL A 102 -3.01 -15.15 9.92
C VAL A 102 -2.42 -14.23 8.86
N LEU A 103 -2.34 -12.93 9.12
CA LEU A 103 -1.78 -11.96 8.19
C LEU A 103 -0.30 -12.23 7.92
N ALA A 104 0.51 -12.47 8.96
CA ALA A 104 1.92 -12.83 8.82
C ALA A 104 2.12 -14.07 7.94
N LYS A 105 1.28 -15.11 8.13
CA LYS A 105 1.30 -16.31 7.32
C LYS A 105 1.01 -16.04 5.85
N ARG A 106 -0.07 -15.32 5.56
CA ARG A 106 -0.49 -15.00 4.19
C ARG A 106 0.57 -14.18 3.46
N VAL A 107 1.06 -13.12 4.10
CA VAL A 107 2.09 -12.22 3.55
C VAL A 107 3.40 -12.97 3.31
N ALA A 108 3.88 -13.77 4.27
CA ALA A 108 5.10 -14.57 4.11
C ALA A 108 4.96 -15.63 3.00
N THR A 109 3.77 -16.21 2.83
CA THR A 109 3.49 -17.16 1.76
C THR A 109 3.57 -16.47 0.39
N LEU A 110 2.90 -15.34 0.22
CA LEU A 110 2.95 -14.56 -1.01
C LEU A 110 4.38 -14.09 -1.31
N ASP A 111 5.09 -13.58 -0.31
CA ASP A 111 6.47 -13.13 -0.48
C ASP A 111 7.39 -14.28 -0.91
N SER A 112 7.29 -15.43 -0.26
CA SER A 112 8.07 -16.62 -0.61
C SER A 112 7.77 -17.10 -2.03
N LEU A 113 6.49 -17.21 -2.41
CA LEU A 113 6.07 -17.64 -3.75
C LEU A 113 6.46 -16.66 -4.84
N SER A 114 6.46 -15.37 -4.54
CA SER A 114 6.87 -14.32 -5.48
C SER A 114 8.39 -14.07 -5.52
N GLY A 115 9.19 -14.76 -4.69
CA GLY A 115 10.64 -14.58 -4.64
C GLY A 115 11.08 -13.28 -3.97
N GLY A 116 10.32 -12.79 -2.98
CA GLY A 116 10.66 -11.59 -2.20
C GLY A 116 10.21 -10.28 -2.84
N ARG A 117 9.08 -10.30 -3.58
CA ARG A 117 8.55 -9.11 -4.27
C ARG A 117 7.46 -8.36 -3.49
N MET A 118 7.13 -8.81 -2.26
CA MET A 118 6.05 -8.20 -1.47
C MET A 118 6.50 -6.93 -0.74
N MET A 119 5.65 -5.91 -0.76
CA MET A 119 5.73 -4.67 0.04
C MET A 119 4.39 -4.49 0.75
N LEU A 120 4.39 -4.51 2.08
CA LEU A 120 3.16 -4.49 2.86
C LEU A 120 2.83 -3.06 3.34
N GLY A 121 1.94 -2.38 2.62
CA GLY A 121 1.38 -1.12 3.08
C GLY A 121 0.23 -1.36 4.05
N LEU A 122 0.31 -0.80 5.26
CA LEU A 122 -0.66 -0.97 6.34
C LEU A 122 -1.32 0.36 6.73
N GLY A 123 -2.60 0.30 7.04
CA GLY A 123 -3.40 1.39 7.57
C GLY A 123 -4.30 0.94 8.71
N ILE A 124 -5.01 1.92 9.29
CA ILE A 124 -5.94 1.68 10.40
C ILE A 124 -7.41 1.71 9.97
N GLY A 125 -7.72 2.04 8.74
CA GLY A 125 -9.10 2.23 8.28
C GLY A 125 -9.81 3.41 8.97
N TRP A 126 -10.98 3.74 8.47
CA TRP A 126 -11.79 4.88 8.93
C TRP A 126 -13.25 4.49 9.22
N GLN A 127 -13.77 3.43 8.57
CA GLN A 127 -15.17 3.04 8.61
C GLN A 127 -15.44 2.13 9.83
N GLN A 128 -16.17 2.66 10.80
CA GLN A 128 -16.49 1.91 12.03
C GLN A 128 -17.40 0.70 11.76
N GLU A 129 -18.26 0.80 10.76
CA GLU A 129 -19.19 -0.22 10.32
C GLU A 129 -18.46 -1.43 9.74
N GLU A 130 -17.36 -1.22 9.04
CA GLU A 130 -16.49 -2.30 8.54
C GLU A 130 -15.85 -3.08 9.71
N TYR A 131 -15.38 -2.37 10.74
CA TYR A 131 -14.88 -2.99 11.96
C TYR A 131 -15.95 -3.84 12.66
N ALA A 132 -17.18 -3.31 12.76
CA ALA A 132 -18.29 -4.05 13.35
C ALA A 132 -18.63 -5.31 12.55
N ALA A 133 -18.61 -5.24 11.22
CA ALA A 133 -18.91 -6.37 10.33
C ALA A 133 -17.91 -7.53 10.49
N VAL A 134 -16.63 -7.24 10.75
CA VAL A 134 -15.60 -8.27 10.97
C VAL A 134 -15.41 -8.63 12.45
N GLY A 135 -16.16 -8.00 13.37
CA GLY A 135 -16.05 -8.25 14.81
C GLY A 135 -14.77 -7.68 15.45
N ALA A 136 -14.11 -6.72 14.80
CA ALA A 136 -12.91 -6.09 15.31
C ALA A 136 -13.21 -4.81 16.12
N PRO A 137 -12.48 -4.49 17.20
CA PRO A 137 -12.69 -3.27 17.97
C PRO A 137 -12.19 -2.04 17.20
N PHE A 138 -13.03 -1.04 17.00
CA PHE A 138 -12.68 0.22 16.36
C PHE A 138 -11.77 1.11 17.23
N ARG A 139 -11.92 1.02 18.56
CA ARG A 139 -11.07 1.73 19.52
C ARG A 139 -9.66 1.15 19.52
N ALA A 140 -8.67 1.99 19.85
CA ALA A 140 -7.26 1.63 19.94
C ALA A 140 -6.67 1.05 18.64
N ARG A 141 -7.31 1.26 17.48
CA ARG A 141 -6.86 0.69 16.20
C ARG A 141 -5.42 1.09 15.80
N GLY A 142 -4.95 2.28 16.25
CA GLY A 142 -3.55 2.68 16.05
C GLY A 142 -2.56 1.84 16.87
N ALA A 143 -2.86 1.57 18.15
CA ALA A 143 -2.06 0.69 19.00
C ALA A 143 -2.10 -0.76 18.50
N ARG A 144 -3.28 -1.22 18.10
CA ARG A 144 -3.46 -2.56 17.49
C ARG A 144 -2.68 -2.74 16.20
N LEU A 145 -2.61 -1.73 15.33
CA LEU A 145 -1.76 -1.76 14.14
C LEU A 145 -0.29 -1.92 14.52
N GLU A 146 0.19 -1.12 15.46
CA GLU A 146 1.60 -1.16 15.91
C GLU A 146 1.94 -2.53 16.49
N GLU A 147 1.11 -3.05 17.37
CA GLU A 147 1.30 -4.37 17.96
C GLU A 147 1.19 -5.49 16.92
N CYS A 148 0.27 -5.37 15.94
CA CYS A 148 0.18 -6.30 14.81
C CYS A 148 1.50 -6.36 14.02
N MET A 149 2.10 -5.22 13.71
CA MET A 149 3.41 -5.16 13.03
C MET A 149 4.50 -5.89 13.82
N LEU A 150 4.58 -5.63 15.12
CA LEU A 150 5.59 -6.25 15.99
C LEU A 150 5.39 -7.78 16.10
N ALA A 151 4.14 -8.21 16.24
CA ALA A 151 3.78 -9.64 16.27
C ALA A 151 4.13 -10.35 14.95
N MET A 152 3.84 -9.71 13.81
CA MET A 152 4.20 -10.25 12.49
C MET A 152 5.71 -10.36 12.32
N ARG A 153 6.47 -9.33 12.70
CA ARG A 153 7.94 -9.35 12.65
C ARG A 153 8.52 -10.48 13.52
N ALA A 154 7.99 -10.69 14.74
CA ALA A 154 8.39 -11.82 15.56
C ALA A 154 8.14 -13.17 14.88
N LEU A 155 6.97 -13.33 14.24
CA LEU A 155 6.63 -14.54 13.49
C LEU A 155 7.53 -14.78 12.27
N TRP A 156 8.05 -13.73 11.66
CA TRP A 156 8.97 -13.85 10.52
C TRP A 156 10.41 -14.11 10.95
N ALA A 157 10.86 -13.47 12.02
CA ALA A 157 12.25 -13.57 12.48
C ALA A 157 12.54 -14.90 13.21
N ASP A 158 11.69 -15.28 14.17
CA ASP A 158 11.99 -16.32 15.13
C ASP A 158 11.34 -17.67 14.79
N SER A 159 11.96 -18.77 15.27
CA SER A 159 11.44 -20.13 15.08
C SER A 159 11.93 -21.05 16.22
N PRO A 160 11.13 -21.33 17.25
CA PRO A 160 9.76 -20.86 17.48
C PRO A 160 9.69 -19.38 17.89
N ALA A 161 8.61 -18.71 17.48
CA ALA A 161 8.33 -17.32 17.81
C ALA A 161 7.50 -17.19 19.09
N THR A 162 7.79 -16.16 19.89
CA THR A 162 7.03 -15.79 21.09
C THR A 162 6.76 -14.28 21.04
N PHE A 163 5.54 -13.87 21.37
CA PHE A 163 5.14 -12.48 21.46
C PHE A 163 4.09 -12.29 22.55
N HIS A 164 4.27 -11.30 23.40
CA HIS A 164 3.35 -10.93 24.48
C HIS A 164 3.04 -9.44 24.40
N GLY A 165 1.91 -9.08 23.83
CA GLY A 165 1.39 -7.73 23.75
C GLY A 165 0.12 -7.56 24.57
N GLU A 166 -0.48 -6.38 24.47
CA GLU A 166 -1.76 -6.04 25.11
C GLU A 166 -2.94 -6.70 24.39
N HIS A 167 -2.88 -6.77 23.06
CA HIS A 167 -3.98 -7.21 22.20
C HIS A 167 -3.76 -8.61 21.62
N TRP A 168 -2.50 -9.01 21.48
CA TRP A 168 -2.10 -10.26 20.85
C TRP A 168 -1.04 -10.97 21.68
N SER A 169 -1.16 -12.29 21.81
CA SER A 169 -0.15 -13.09 22.52
C SER A 169 -0.08 -14.48 21.91
N PHE A 170 1.14 -14.99 21.79
CA PHE A 170 1.42 -16.38 21.44
C PHE A 170 2.78 -16.79 22.02
N ASP A 171 2.93 -18.07 22.33
CA ASP A 171 4.15 -18.61 22.89
C ASP A 171 4.63 -19.82 22.11
N ARG A 172 5.93 -19.80 21.74
CA ARG A 172 6.67 -20.88 21.09
C ARG A 172 5.95 -21.47 19.86
N VAL A 173 5.44 -20.63 18.98
CA VAL A 173 4.73 -21.07 17.76
C VAL A 173 5.65 -21.08 16.54
N TYR A 174 5.40 -22.00 15.61
CA TYR A 174 6.09 -22.06 14.32
C TYR A 174 5.21 -21.46 13.23
N SER A 175 5.74 -20.50 12.49
CA SER A 175 5.11 -19.91 11.30
C SER A 175 6.03 -20.05 10.09
N ASN A 176 5.68 -20.96 9.18
CA ASN A 176 6.40 -21.22 7.93
C ASN A 176 5.42 -21.22 6.75
N PRO A 177 5.84 -20.76 5.52
CA PRO A 177 7.20 -20.33 5.21
C PRO A 177 7.55 -19.02 5.90
N LYS A 178 8.84 -18.70 5.93
CA LYS A 178 9.34 -17.38 6.26
C LYS A 178 9.32 -16.52 4.98
N PRO A 179 9.34 -15.18 5.08
CA PRO A 179 9.61 -14.34 3.93
C PRO A 179 10.93 -14.67 3.24
N ALA A 180 10.99 -14.55 1.92
CA ALA A 180 12.14 -14.93 1.11
C ALA A 180 13.45 -14.25 1.52
N ARG A 181 13.35 -13.01 2.05
CA ARG A 181 14.49 -12.21 2.52
C ARG A 181 14.53 -12.06 4.06
N GLY A 182 13.80 -12.92 4.78
CA GLY A 182 13.72 -12.89 6.25
C GLY A 182 12.69 -11.90 6.81
N ALA A 183 12.32 -10.88 6.07
CA ALA A 183 11.29 -9.92 6.43
C ALA A 183 10.61 -9.34 5.17
N VAL A 184 9.39 -8.84 5.32
CA VAL A 184 8.69 -8.05 4.30
C VAL A 184 8.74 -6.58 4.73
N PRO A 185 9.09 -5.63 3.84
CA PRO A 185 9.03 -4.21 4.16
C PRO A 185 7.60 -3.78 4.50
N ILE A 186 7.44 -3.06 5.62
CA ILE A 186 6.14 -2.55 6.08
C ILE A 186 6.10 -1.03 5.91
N LEU A 187 5.23 -0.55 5.02
CA LEU A 187 4.96 0.85 4.79
C LEU A 187 3.68 1.26 5.52
N LEU A 188 3.62 2.47 6.05
CA LEU A 188 2.45 2.95 6.79
C LEU A 188 1.71 4.04 6.02
N GLY A 189 0.40 3.85 5.86
CA GLY A 189 -0.48 4.79 5.18
C GLY A 189 -1.10 5.83 6.10
N GLY A 190 -1.24 7.05 5.57
CA GLY A 190 -1.88 8.18 6.22
C GLY A 190 -0.94 9.35 6.51
N ASN A 191 -1.54 10.51 6.86
CA ASN A 191 -0.83 11.80 6.95
C ASN A 191 -0.81 12.39 8.37
N SER A 192 -1.47 11.75 9.34
CA SER A 192 -1.60 12.30 10.69
C SER A 192 -0.29 12.20 11.50
N ALA A 193 -0.10 13.09 12.46
CA ALA A 193 1.08 13.09 13.32
C ALA A 193 1.37 11.73 14.00
N PRO A 194 0.38 10.96 14.48
CA PRO A 194 0.62 9.61 15.00
C PRO A 194 1.14 8.63 13.95
N VAL A 195 0.79 8.80 12.67
CA VAL A 195 1.33 7.97 11.57
C VAL A 195 2.78 8.35 11.34
N ILE A 196 3.09 9.64 11.22
CA ILE A 196 4.47 10.16 11.02
C ILE A 196 5.39 9.66 12.14
N ASP A 197 4.93 9.72 13.39
CA ASP A 197 5.68 9.20 14.54
C ASP A 197 5.95 7.69 14.41
N ARG A 198 4.92 6.92 14.07
CA ARG A 198 5.04 5.46 13.92
C ARG A 198 5.95 5.08 12.75
N VAL A 199 5.87 5.77 11.61
CA VAL A 199 6.78 5.56 10.49
C VAL A 199 8.24 5.73 10.95
N GLY A 200 8.55 6.84 11.60
CA GLY A 200 9.91 7.11 12.10
C GLY A 200 10.40 6.07 13.09
N ARG A 201 9.54 5.64 14.05
CA ARG A 201 9.93 4.67 15.07
C ARG A 201 10.10 3.26 14.53
N ILE A 202 9.17 2.78 13.68
CA ILE A 202 9.09 1.35 13.34
C ILE A 202 8.71 1.04 11.88
N GLY A 203 8.37 2.03 11.02
CA GLY A 203 7.99 1.80 9.62
C GLY A 203 9.22 1.64 8.72
N ASP A 204 9.12 0.83 7.67
CA ASP A 204 10.16 0.73 6.64
C ASP A 204 9.88 1.70 5.48
N GLY A 205 8.65 2.24 5.42
CA GLY A 205 8.27 3.27 4.46
C GLY A 205 7.00 4.00 4.86
N TRP A 206 6.69 5.04 4.09
CA TRP A 206 5.53 5.89 4.25
C TRP A 206 4.73 5.98 2.94
N LEU A 207 3.41 5.87 3.07
CA LEU A 207 2.41 5.99 2.00
C LEU A 207 1.51 7.21 2.28
N PRO A 208 1.98 8.45 1.97
CA PRO A 208 1.11 9.63 2.03
C PRO A 208 0.02 9.56 0.97
N PHE A 209 -1.16 10.09 1.29
CA PHE A 209 -2.28 10.13 0.36
C PHE A 209 -2.91 11.52 0.31
N THR A 210 -3.14 12.05 -0.90
CA THR A 210 -3.79 13.35 -1.17
C THR A 210 -3.13 14.55 -0.48
N ILE A 211 -1.81 14.57 -0.36
CA ILE A 211 -1.04 15.73 0.14
C ILE A 211 0.00 16.18 -0.89
N GLY A 212 0.32 17.47 -0.84
CA GLY A 212 1.27 18.08 -1.75
C GLY A 212 2.74 17.85 -1.41
N PRO A 213 3.65 18.19 -2.32
CA PRO A 213 5.09 17.96 -2.13
C PRO A 213 5.67 18.72 -0.93
N ASP A 214 5.15 19.89 -0.58
CA ASP A 214 5.64 20.66 0.57
C ASP A 214 5.30 19.99 1.90
N GLU A 215 4.09 19.41 2.01
CA GLU A 215 3.67 18.65 3.18
C GLU A 215 4.45 17.33 3.29
N ILE A 216 4.77 16.70 2.15
CA ILE A 216 5.65 15.53 2.12
C ILE A 216 7.04 15.88 2.61
N ALA A 217 7.64 16.97 2.14
CA ALA A 217 8.96 17.43 2.56
C ALA A 217 9.05 17.67 4.07
N HIS A 218 8.04 18.37 4.61
CA HIS A 218 7.93 18.63 6.05
C HIS A 218 7.82 17.32 6.86
N SER A 219 6.91 16.43 6.45
CA SER A 219 6.70 15.16 7.13
C SER A 219 7.89 14.21 7.01
N ALA A 220 8.55 14.16 5.84
CA ALA A 220 9.76 13.38 5.61
C ALA A 220 10.89 13.82 6.54
N THR A 221 11.08 15.12 6.71
CA THR A 221 12.07 15.65 7.67
C THR A 221 11.76 15.15 9.08
N ARG A 222 10.50 15.23 9.49
CA ARG A 222 10.07 14.77 10.83
C ARG A 222 10.26 13.26 11.01
N ILE A 223 9.95 12.46 9.99
CA ILE A 223 10.18 11.00 10.00
C ILE A 223 11.66 10.70 10.21
N ARG A 224 12.55 11.38 9.48
CA ARG A 224 14.02 11.19 9.60
C ARG A 224 14.53 11.52 10.99
N GLU A 225 14.08 12.64 11.56
CA GLU A 225 14.43 13.04 12.96
C GLU A 225 14.02 11.95 13.96
N ILE A 226 12.79 11.44 13.85
CA ILE A 226 12.29 10.39 14.73
C ILE A 226 13.08 9.10 14.52
N ALA A 227 13.37 8.71 13.28
CA ALA A 227 14.19 7.53 12.99
C ALA A 227 15.57 7.64 13.64
N ALA A 228 16.27 8.76 13.46
CA ALA A 228 17.57 9.01 14.07
C ALA A 228 17.52 8.92 15.61
N THR A 229 16.51 9.55 16.23
CA THR A 229 16.32 9.51 17.68
C THR A 229 16.08 8.08 18.21
N ASN A 230 15.51 7.21 17.39
CA ASN A 230 15.27 5.81 17.73
C ASN A 230 16.40 4.85 17.26
N GLY A 231 17.57 5.40 16.87
CA GLY A 231 18.74 4.61 16.47
C GLY A 231 18.59 3.90 15.12
N ARG A 232 17.64 4.35 14.28
CA ARG A 232 17.41 3.83 12.93
C ARG A 232 18.10 4.72 11.89
N ASP A 233 18.44 4.14 10.75
CA ASP A 233 18.94 4.91 9.61
C ASP A 233 17.81 5.81 9.06
N PRO A 234 17.96 7.15 9.10
CA PRO A 234 16.95 8.08 8.62
C PRO A 234 16.68 7.97 7.11
N GLU A 235 17.66 7.52 6.34
CA GLU A 235 17.56 7.41 4.87
C GLU A 235 16.98 6.04 4.43
N ALA A 236 16.80 5.10 5.35
CA ALA A 236 16.23 3.77 5.04
C ALA A 236 14.70 3.80 4.87
N VAL A 237 14.02 4.89 5.23
CA VAL A 237 12.56 5.01 5.12
C VAL A 237 12.16 5.40 3.69
N GLU A 238 11.60 4.46 2.94
CA GLU A 238 11.10 4.73 1.59
C GLU A 238 9.80 5.57 1.61
N ILE A 239 9.66 6.54 0.69
CA ILE A 239 8.43 7.30 0.52
C ILE A 239 7.82 6.94 -0.82
N THR A 240 6.61 6.36 -0.78
CA THR A 240 5.80 6.04 -1.95
C THR A 240 4.66 7.03 -2.04
N ALA A 241 4.77 8.03 -2.91
CA ALA A 241 3.85 9.14 -3.02
C ALA A 241 2.86 8.97 -4.18
N TRP A 242 1.67 9.53 -4.03
CA TRP A 242 0.68 9.63 -5.10
C TRP A 242 0.47 11.10 -5.47
N PRO A 243 1.09 11.58 -6.56
CA PRO A 243 0.98 12.98 -6.98
C PRO A 243 -0.38 13.35 -7.59
N GLY A 244 -1.31 12.42 -7.63
CA GLY A 244 -2.64 12.54 -8.24
C GLY A 244 -2.78 11.65 -9.48
N SER A 245 -3.99 11.53 -9.97
CA SER A 245 -4.34 10.78 -11.18
C SER A 245 -5.50 11.44 -11.92
N HIS A 246 -5.80 10.99 -13.13
CA HIS A 246 -6.95 11.41 -13.93
C HIS A 246 -6.97 12.90 -14.24
N ASP A 247 -6.30 13.29 -15.33
CA ASP A 247 -6.27 14.66 -15.87
C ASP A 247 -5.77 15.75 -14.89
N GLN A 248 -5.15 15.34 -13.77
CA GLN A 248 -4.50 16.29 -12.88
C GLN A 248 -3.25 16.89 -13.57
N PRO A 249 -2.91 18.15 -13.30
CA PRO A 249 -1.66 18.75 -13.79
C PRO A 249 -0.42 17.94 -13.49
N SER A 250 -0.44 17.19 -12.37
CA SER A 250 0.64 16.30 -11.92
C SER A 250 1.05 15.22 -12.94
N GLU A 251 0.14 14.79 -13.83
CA GLU A 251 0.46 13.78 -14.85
C GLU A 251 1.23 14.37 -16.04
N ARG A 252 1.28 15.70 -16.18
CA ARG A 252 1.87 16.41 -17.31
C ARG A 252 2.85 17.49 -16.89
N ASP A 253 2.85 17.88 -15.62
CA ASP A 253 3.71 18.91 -15.06
C ASP A 253 4.93 18.25 -14.38
N VAL A 254 6.02 18.15 -15.14
CA VAL A 254 7.27 17.60 -14.67
C VAL A 254 7.84 18.37 -13.47
N ASP A 255 7.63 19.68 -13.39
CA ASP A 255 8.14 20.49 -12.28
C ASP A 255 7.36 20.21 -11.00
N TYR A 256 6.06 19.98 -11.09
CA TYR A 256 5.26 19.54 -9.96
C TYR A 256 5.72 18.16 -9.45
N VAL A 257 5.90 17.19 -10.35
CA VAL A 257 6.36 15.83 -9.97
C VAL A 257 7.81 15.86 -9.43
N ARG A 258 8.68 16.70 -10.02
CA ARG A 258 10.06 16.90 -9.51
C ARG A 258 10.08 17.34 -8.05
N ARG A 259 9.09 18.13 -7.59
CA ARG A 259 8.98 18.54 -6.18
C ARG A 259 8.70 17.36 -5.26
N PHE A 260 7.92 16.34 -5.69
CA PHE A 260 7.72 15.11 -4.92
C PHE A 260 9.03 14.33 -4.76
N VAL A 261 9.81 14.21 -5.83
CA VAL A 261 11.11 13.55 -5.79
C VAL A 261 12.09 14.32 -4.90
N ALA A 262 12.13 15.64 -5.03
CA ALA A 262 12.95 16.51 -4.17
C ALA A 262 12.53 16.43 -2.69
N ALA A 263 11.25 16.20 -2.41
CA ALA A 263 10.71 15.96 -1.05
C ALA A 263 11.10 14.57 -0.48
N GLY A 264 11.72 13.71 -1.31
CA GLY A 264 12.21 12.39 -0.91
C GLY A 264 11.39 11.21 -1.40
N ALA A 265 10.41 11.42 -2.28
CA ALA A 265 9.66 10.30 -2.86
C ALA A 265 10.58 9.43 -3.72
N SER A 266 10.71 8.15 -3.36
CA SER A 266 11.49 7.15 -4.08
C SER A 266 10.64 6.33 -5.06
N ARG A 267 9.32 6.35 -4.87
CA ARG A 267 8.32 5.74 -5.76
C ARG A 267 7.13 6.67 -5.93
N LEU A 268 6.62 6.74 -7.17
CA LEU A 268 5.40 7.46 -7.51
C LEU A 268 4.33 6.46 -7.91
N LEU A 269 3.13 6.62 -7.37
CA LEU A 269 1.97 5.83 -7.76
C LEU A 269 1.20 6.54 -8.89
N PHE A 270 0.80 5.77 -9.86
CA PHE A 270 -0.02 6.19 -10.98
C PHE A 270 -1.30 5.35 -11.03
N TRP A 271 -2.42 5.95 -11.35
CA TRP A 271 -3.67 5.24 -11.53
C TRP A 271 -4.15 5.44 -12.97
N PRO A 272 -3.92 4.46 -13.87
CA PRO A 272 -4.36 4.57 -15.25
C PRO A 272 -5.88 4.69 -15.36
N THR A 273 -6.34 5.51 -16.30
CA THR A 273 -7.77 5.58 -16.63
C THR A 273 -8.13 4.39 -17.50
N MET A 274 -9.05 3.56 -17.00
CA MET A 274 -9.64 2.46 -17.76
C MET A 274 -11.03 2.13 -17.22
N THR A 275 -11.92 1.72 -18.10
CA THR A 275 -13.31 1.36 -17.78
C THR A 275 -13.72 0.01 -18.36
N SER A 276 -12.92 -0.53 -19.27
CA SER A 276 -13.19 -1.72 -20.06
C SER A 276 -11.91 -2.54 -20.27
N PRO A 277 -11.99 -3.86 -20.46
CA PRO A 277 -10.84 -4.67 -20.86
C PRO A 277 -10.18 -4.22 -22.17
N ASP A 278 -10.95 -3.58 -23.05
CA ASP A 278 -10.45 -3.09 -24.35
C ASP A 278 -9.57 -1.83 -24.21
N ASP A 279 -9.47 -1.26 -23.01
CA ASP A 279 -8.66 -0.04 -22.73
C ASP A 279 -7.16 -0.33 -22.52
N LEU A 280 -6.69 -1.58 -22.63
CA LEU A 280 -5.26 -1.89 -22.48
C LEU A 280 -4.35 -1.07 -23.42
N PRO A 281 -4.68 -0.80 -24.71
CA PRO A 281 -3.90 0.10 -25.56
C PRO A 281 -3.89 1.55 -25.05
N LEU A 282 -4.99 2.02 -24.45
CA LEU A 282 -5.07 3.35 -23.84
C LEU A 282 -4.14 3.44 -22.62
N VAL A 283 -4.16 2.42 -21.76
CA VAL A 283 -3.28 2.33 -20.59
C VAL A 283 -1.81 2.35 -21.02
N ARG A 284 -1.43 1.56 -22.04
CA ARG A 284 -0.07 1.58 -22.59
C ARG A 284 0.32 2.99 -23.01
N GLY A 285 -0.50 3.65 -23.80
CA GLY A 285 -0.24 5.02 -24.25
C GLY A 285 -0.17 6.05 -23.10
N GLN A 286 -0.89 5.84 -21.99
CA GLN A 286 -0.78 6.67 -20.79
C GLN A 286 0.57 6.47 -20.09
N LEU A 287 0.98 5.22 -19.90
CA LEU A 287 2.26 4.89 -19.24
C LEU A 287 3.46 5.35 -20.06
N GLU A 288 3.46 5.11 -21.37
CA GLU A 288 4.52 5.57 -22.28
C GLU A 288 4.63 7.10 -22.27
N ARG A 289 3.52 7.83 -22.37
CA ARG A 289 3.53 9.30 -22.25
C ARG A 289 4.02 9.79 -20.90
N TYR A 290 3.63 9.13 -19.81
CA TYR A 290 4.10 9.51 -18.47
C TYR A 290 5.60 9.28 -18.34
N GLN A 291 6.10 8.17 -18.89
CA GLN A 291 7.54 7.89 -18.94
C GLN A 291 8.29 8.98 -19.70
N GLU A 292 7.91 9.25 -20.95
CA GLU A 292 8.60 10.20 -21.84
C GLU A 292 8.47 11.66 -21.39
N GLN A 293 7.27 12.05 -20.93
CA GLN A 293 6.99 13.45 -20.63
C GLN A 293 7.35 13.86 -19.22
N VAL A 294 7.39 12.91 -18.28
CA VAL A 294 7.64 13.18 -16.87
C VAL A 294 8.88 12.45 -16.36
N LEU A 295 8.87 11.11 -16.33
CA LEU A 295 9.92 10.36 -15.61
C LEU A 295 11.31 10.51 -16.24
N ASP A 296 11.40 10.54 -17.56
CA ASP A 296 12.68 10.72 -18.28
C ASP A 296 13.28 12.13 -18.14
N LYS A 297 12.48 13.07 -17.57
CA LYS A 297 12.90 14.46 -17.36
C LYS A 297 13.16 14.80 -15.88
N LEU A 298 12.97 13.84 -14.98
CA LEU A 298 13.29 14.01 -13.57
C LEU A 298 14.80 13.86 -13.31
#